data_c4484236be928749932dcada60eb212f
#
_entry.id   c4484236be928749932dcada60eb212f
#
_cell.length_a   1.000
_cell.length_b   1.000
_cell.length_c   1.000
_cell.angle_alpha   90.00
_cell.angle_beta   90.00
_cell.angle_gamma   90.00
#
_symmetry.space_group_name_H-M   'P 1'
#
loop_
_entity.id
_entity.type
_entity.pdbx_description
1 polymer ?
#
loop_
_entity_poly.entity_id
_entity_poly.type
_entity_poly.pdbx_seq_one_letter_code
_entity_poly.pdbx_strand_id
1 'polypeptide(L)'
;MSTLRDHSNNIRKNIIKMVAEAKSGHPGGSLSIADMLTVLYFDKMNVCAENPKMADRDRFVLSKGHAAPALYATLAEKGFFPEEELITLRKFGSKLQGHPDMKKVAGIDMSTGSLGQGLSAANGMALAGKLDNKDYTVYTISVSYTHLRAHETR
;
A
#
# COMPACT_ATOMS: atom_id res chain seq x y z
N MET A 1 -13.06 17.67 11.86
CA MET A 1 -12.68 16.33 11.37
C MET A 1 -12.34 16.45 9.88
N SER A 2 -11.22 15.90 9.45
CA SER A 2 -10.86 15.84 8.02
C SER A 2 -11.86 14.95 7.28
N THR A 3 -12.24 15.35 6.06
CA THR A 3 -13.11 14.56 5.20
C THR A 3 -12.27 13.57 4.37
N LEU A 4 -12.91 12.55 3.79
CA LEU A 4 -12.23 11.66 2.83
C LEU A 4 -11.59 12.43 1.68
N ARG A 5 -12.21 13.53 1.26
CA ARG A 5 -11.67 14.42 0.23
C ARG A 5 -10.39 15.11 0.67
N ASP A 6 -10.31 15.54 1.93
CA ASP A 6 -9.11 16.17 2.47
C ASP A 6 -7.95 15.16 2.53
N HIS A 7 -8.20 13.96 3.04
CA HIS A 7 -7.21 12.87 3.06
C HIS A 7 -6.74 12.52 1.65
N SER A 8 -7.64 12.37 0.69
CA SER A 8 -7.29 12.07 -0.70
C SER A 8 -6.42 13.18 -1.33
N ASN A 9 -6.75 14.44 -1.06
CA ASN A 9 -5.96 15.58 -1.54
C ASN A 9 -4.56 15.61 -0.90
N ASN A 10 -4.43 15.32 0.39
CA ASN A 10 -3.14 15.25 1.08
C ASN A 10 -2.29 14.10 0.51
N ILE A 11 -2.88 12.92 0.33
CA ILE A 11 -2.21 11.78 -0.29
C ILE A 11 -1.68 12.14 -1.69
N ARG A 12 -2.48 12.81 -2.54
CA ARG A 12 -2.04 13.26 -3.88
C ARG A 12 -0.88 14.25 -3.80
N LYS A 13 -0.97 15.24 -2.93
CA LYS A 13 0.12 16.22 -2.72
C LYS A 13 1.42 15.51 -2.32
N ASN A 14 1.32 14.57 -1.40
CA ASN A 14 2.46 13.82 -0.90
C ASN A 14 3.06 12.89 -1.93
N ILE A 15 2.24 12.24 -2.79
CA ILE A 15 2.73 11.47 -3.95
C ILE A 15 3.59 12.37 -4.86
N ILE A 16 3.07 13.53 -5.26
CA ILE A 16 3.79 14.44 -6.16
C ILE A 16 5.07 14.94 -5.50
N LYS A 17 4.99 15.39 -4.24
CA LYS A 17 6.12 15.93 -3.49
C LYS A 17 7.27 14.91 -3.37
N MET A 18 6.97 13.68 -2.97
CA MET A 18 8.00 12.66 -2.78
C MET A 18 8.60 12.17 -4.11
N VAL A 19 7.78 12.03 -5.18
CA VAL A 19 8.29 11.62 -6.50
C VAL A 19 9.13 12.72 -7.14
N ALA A 20 8.73 13.99 -6.98
CA ALA A 20 9.51 15.14 -7.46
C ALA A 20 10.86 15.26 -6.74
N GLU A 21 10.88 15.11 -5.41
CA GLU A 21 12.11 15.14 -4.61
C GLU A 21 13.04 13.99 -4.97
N ALA A 22 12.51 12.78 -5.15
CA ALA A 22 13.27 11.61 -5.54
C ALA A 22 13.77 11.65 -7.01
N LYS A 23 13.21 12.54 -7.84
CA LYS A 23 13.43 12.60 -9.30
C LYS A 23 13.26 11.23 -9.98
N SER A 24 12.45 10.36 -9.37
CA SER A 24 12.25 8.96 -9.79
C SER A 24 10.98 8.41 -9.20
N GLY A 25 10.22 7.65 -9.99
CA GLY A 25 9.00 6.98 -9.54
C GLY A 25 7.90 6.97 -10.60
N HIS A 26 6.73 6.49 -10.22
CA HIS A 26 5.59 6.29 -11.10
C HIS A 26 4.38 7.12 -10.63
N PRO A 27 4.32 8.43 -10.92
CA PRO A 27 3.26 9.29 -10.42
C PRO A 27 1.88 8.87 -10.93
N GLY A 28 1.74 8.50 -12.22
CA GLY A 28 0.46 8.06 -12.79
C GLY A 28 -0.11 6.85 -12.10
N GLY A 29 0.69 5.80 -11.93
CA GLY A 29 0.28 4.58 -11.23
C GLY A 29 -0.07 4.80 -9.76
N SER A 30 0.54 5.78 -9.11
CA SER A 30 0.27 6.17 -7.73
C SER A 30 -0.99 7.03 -7.61
N LEU A 31 -1.12 8.07 -8.42
CA LEU A 31 -2.28 8.97 -8.41
C LEU A 31 -3.59 8.25 -8.76
N SER A 32 -3.54 7.24 -9.65
CA SER A 32 -4.73 6.49 -10.08
C SER A 32 -5.43 5.73 -8.96
N ILE A 33 -4.76 5.50 -7.83
CA ILE A 33 -5.31 4.73 -6.70
C ILE A 33 -5.48 5.56 -5.43
N ALA A 34 -5.20 6.86 -5.47
CA ALA A 34 -5.25 7.71 -4.27
C ALA A 34 -6.62 7.70 -3.61
N ASP A 35 -7.73 7.82 -4.37
CA ASP A 35 -9.08 7.76 -3.82
C ASP A 35 -9.43 6.38 -3.28
N MET A 36 -9.03 5.32 -3.99
CA MET A 36 -9.28 3.94 -3.55
C MET A 36 -8.59 3.67 -2.22
N LEU A 37 -7.31 4.03 -2.08
CA LEU A 37 -6.58 3.88 -0.83
C LEU A 37 -7.18 4.75 0.29
N THR A 38 -7.63 5.96 -0.04
CA THR A 38 -8.31 6.81 0.94
C THR A 38 -9.55 6.13 1.50
N VAL A 39 -10.43 5.63 0.64
CA VAL A 39 -11.65 4.93 1.08
C VAL A 39 -11.29 3.68 1.89
N LEU A 40 -10.33 2.88 1.42
CA LEU A 40 -9.92 1.68 2.14
C LEU A 40 -9.39 2.01 3.54
N TYR A 41 -8.40 2.89 3.66
CA TYR A 41 -7.71 3.12 4.94
C TYR A 41 -8.48 4.02 5.92
N PHE A 42 -9.39 4.89 5.43
CA PHE A 42 -10.08 5.86 6.28
C PHE A 42 -11.56 5.56 6.52
N ASP A 43 -12.14 4.59 5.77
CA ASP A 43 -13.56 4.25 5.91
C ASP A 43 -13.81 2.73 6.04
N LYS A 44 -13.12 1.88 5.27
CA LYS A 44 -13.48 0.46 5.16
C LYS A 44 -12.65 -0.49 6.01
N MET A 45 -11.33 -0.30 6.01
CA MET A 45 -10.42 -1.25 6.64
C MET A 45 -10.32 -1.07 8.15
N ASN A 46 -10.34 -2.18 8.86
CA ASN A 46 -9.98 -2.23 10.27
C ASN A 46 -8.45 -2.24 10.40
N VAL A 47 -7.85 -1.06 10.42
CA VAL A 47 -6.40 -0.85 10.60
C VAL A 47 -6.13 0.29 11.58
N CYS A 48 -5.14 0.10 12.44
CA CYS A 48 -4.76 1.03 13.49
C CYS A 48 -3.27 1.33 13.42
N ALA A 49 -2.90 2.61 13.36
CA ALA A 49 -1.52 3.05 13.28
C ALA A 49 -0.76 2.79 14.59
N GLU A 50 -1.43 2.94 15.73
CA GLU A 50 -0.90 2.69 17.07
C GLU A 50 -0.62 1.20 17.33
N ASN A 51 -1.33 0.32 16.63
CA ASN A 51 -1.12 -1.12 16.71
C ASN A 51 -1.06 -1.76 15.31
N PRO A 52 0.03 -1.53 14.56
CA PRO A 52 0.17 -1.99 13.19
C PRO A 52 0.26 -3.51 13.04
N LYS A 53 0.42 -4.24 14.15
CA LYS A 53 0.49 -5.71 14.19
C LYS A 53 -0.74 -6.36 14.83
N MET A 54 -1.82 -5.62 15.02
CA MET A 54 -3.07 -6.17 15.55
C MET A 54 -3.47 -7.44 14.77
N ALA A 55 -3.80 -8.52 15.49
CA ALA A 55 -4.02 -9.83 14.89
C ALA A 55 -5.23 -9.87 13.95
N ASP A 56 -6.29 -9.15 14.33
CA ASP A 56 -7.59 -9.14 13.63
C ASP A 56 -7.75 -7.94 12.68
N ARG A 57 -6.65 -7.20 12.40
CA ARG A 57 -6.70 -6.12 11.40
C ARG A 57 -6.84 -6.67 10.00
N ASP A 58 -7.46 -5.92 9.13
CA ASP A 58 -7.47 -6.20 7.70
C ASP A 58 -6.08 -6.18 7.09
N ARG A 59 -5.91 -6.83 5.95
CA ARG A 59 -4.65 -6.90 5.20
C ARG A 59 -4.80 -6.17 3.87
N PHE A 60 -3.73 -5.49 3.47
CA PHE A 60 -3.68 -4.82 2.17
C PHE A 60 -2.42 -5.22 1.39
N VAL A 61 -2.62 -5.71 0.17
CA VAL A 61 -1.53 -6.08 -0.73
C VAL A 61 -1.56 -5.20 -1.98
N LEU A 62 -0.52 -4.38 -2.16
CA LEU A 62 -0.35 -3.58 -3.38
C LEU A 62 0.31 -4.44 -4.48
N SER A 63 -0.51 -5.13 -5.31
CA SER A 63 -0.02 -6.03 -6.37
C SER A 63 0.58 -5.31 -7.57
N LYS A 64 0.70 -3.98 -7.52
CA LYS A 64 1.48 -3.12 -8.41
C LYS A 64 2.51 -2.32 -7.59
N GLY A 65 3.54 -3.01 -7.11
CA GLY A 65 4.51 -2.46 -6.16
C GLY A 65 5.19 -1.16 -6.58
N HIS A 66 5.27 -0.86 -7.89
CA HIS A 66 5.77 0.42 -8.41
C HIS A 66 4.93 1.64 -8.00
N ALA A 67 3.67 1.44 -7.58
CA ALA A 67 2.81 2.48 -7.00
C ALA A 67 3.03 2.66 -5.48
N ALA A 68 4.17 2.19 -4.94
CA ALA A 68 4.56 2.39 -3.55
C ALA A 68 4.39 3.81 -3.02
N PRO A 69 4.66 4.89 -3.80
CA PRO A 69 4.43 6.26 -3.32
C PRO A 69 3.00 6.51 -2.82
N ALA A 70 1.98 5.92 -3.47
CA ALA A 70 0.60 6.04 -3.00
C ALA A 70 0.39 5.36 -1.65
N LEU A 71 0.93 4.14 -1.48
CA LEU A 71 0.82 3.41 -0.22
C LEU A 71 1.56 4.14 0.91
N TYR A 72 2.78 4.63 0.66
CA TYR A 72 3.53 5.39 1.65
C TYR A 72 2.82 6.67 2.06
N ALA A 73 2.31 7.45 1.09
CA ALA A 73 1.54 8.66 1.39
C ALA A 73 0.28 8.34 2.24
N THR A 74 -0.40 7.24 1.93
CA THR A 74 -1.58 6.80 2.69
C THR A 74 -1.23 6.36 4.11
N LEU A 75 -0.15 5.60 4.29
CA LEU A 75 0.30 5.14 5.61
C LEU A 75 0.77 6.32 6.47
N ALA A 76 1.49 7.29 5.91
CA ALA A 76 1.89 8.50 6.61
C ALA A 76 0.66 9.35 7.01
N GLU A 77 -0.29 9.60 6.10
CA GLU A 77 -1.53 10.32 6.36
C GLU A 77 -2.38 9.63 7.44
N LYS A 78 -2.33 8.29 7.52
CA LYS A 78 -3.01 7.50 8.56
C LYS A 78 -2.24 7.50 9.89
N GLY A 79 -0.98 7.95 9.92
CA GLY A 79 -0.17 8.06 11.13
C GLY A 79 0.75 6.87 11.43
N PHE A 80 0.98 5.94 10.50
CA PHE A 80 1.90 4.81 10.71
C PHE A 80 3.36 5.24 10.84
N PHE A 81 3.73 6.38 10.27
CA PHE A 81 5.04 7.00 10.41
C PHE A 81 4.94 8.51 10.06
N PRO A 82 5.92 9.34 10.48
CA PRO A 82 5.91 10.78 10.23
C PRO A 82 5.91 11.14 8.74
N GLU A 83 5.11 12.15 8.35
CA GLU A 83 5.01 12.62 6.97
C GLU A 83 6.35 13.13 6.42
N GLU A 84 7.20 13.68 7.28
CA GLU A 84 8.52 14.20 6.93
C GLU A 84 9.44 13.13 6.34
N GLU A 85 9.19 11.85 6.65
CA GLU A 85 9.96 10.76 6.07
C GLU A 85 9.69 10.54 4.58
N LEU A 86 8.56 11.01 4.05
CA LEU A 86 8.17 10.82 2.64
C LEU A 86 9.21 11.37 1.66
N ILE A 87 9.87 12.48 2.01
CA ILE A 87 10.92 13.08 1.16
C ILE A 87 12.20 12.23 1.07
N THR A 88 12.29 11.15 1.83
CA THR A 88 13.42 10.21 1.78
C THR A 88 13.21 9.07 0.77
N LEU A 89 12.12 9.11 0.00
CA LEU A 89 11.81 8.09 -1.02
C LEU A 89 13.05 7.78 -1.88
N ARG A 90 13.43 6.49 -1.95
CA ARG A 90 14.57 5.96 -2.73
C ARG A 90 15.95 6.48 -2.33
N LYS A 91 16.08 7.31 -1.30
CA LYS A 91 17.41 7.73 -0.80
C LYS A 91 18.12 6.54 -0.17
N PHE A 92 19.44 6.54 -0.25
CA PHE A 92 20.26 5.50 0.40
C PHE A 92 19.97 5.47 1.91
N GLY A 93 19.80 4.28 2.46
CA GLY A 93 19.47 4.08 3.88
C GLY A 93 18.01 4.33 4.27
N SER A 94 17.18 4.91 3.39
CA SER A 94 15.75 5.10 3.66
C SER A 94 15.01 3.76 3.70
N LYS A 95 14.00 3.66 4.57
CA LYS A 95 13.05 2.52 4.56
C LYS A 95 12.05 2.60 3.41
N LEU A 96 11.85 3.80 2.82
CA LEU A 96 10.91 4.06 1.73
C LEU A 96 11.55 3.80 0.38
N GLN A 97 11.60 2.55 -0.01
CA GLN A 97 12.19 2.11 -1.27
C GLN A 97 11.20 2.19 -2.44
N GLY A 98 11.68 1.94 -3.67
CA GLY A 98 10.87 2.00 -4.89
C GLY A 98 9.71 0.99 -4.95
N HIS A 99 9.77 -0.05 -4.13
CA HIS A 99 8.72 -1.04 -3.91
C HIS A 99 8.49 -1.24 -2.40
N PRO A 100 7.26 -1.61 -1.99
CA PRO A 100 6.96 -1.83 -0.57
C PRO A 100 7.80 -2.96 0.02
N ASP A 101 8.33 -2.74 1.23
CA ASP A 101 9.04 -3.75 2.01
C ASP A 101 8.38 -3.93 3.38
N MET A 102 7.75 -5.08 3.59
CA MET A 102 7.02 -5.41 4.82
C MET A 102 7.92 -5.50 6.07
N LYS A 103 9.23 -5.68 5.87
CA LYS A 103 10.20 -5.75 6.98
C LYS A 103 10.65 -4.38 7.44
N LYS A 104 10.51 -3.35 6.60
CA LYS A 104 11.03 -2.00 6.86
C LYS A 104 9.98 -0.98 7.22
N VAL A 105 8.75 -1.13 6.70
CA VAL A 105 7.70 -0.12 6.87
C VAL A 105 6.49 -0.72 7.57
N ALA A 106 6.13 -0.13 8.71
CA ALA A 106 4.93 -0.50 9.45
C ALA A 106 3.67 -0.30 8.59
N GLY A 107 2.73 -1.22 8.69
CA GLY A 107 1.49 -1.18 7.91
C GLY A 107 1.57 -1.80 6.51
N ILE A 108 2.74 -2.28 6.09
CA ILE A 108 2.89 -3.04 4.85
C ILE A 108 2.80 -4.52 5.14
N ASP A 109 1.84 -5.20 4.52
CA ASP A 109 1.56 -6.62 4.75
C ASP A 109 2.39 -7.55 3.87
N MET A 110 2.80 -7.08 2.69
CA MET A 110 3.55 -7.88 1.73
C MET A 110 4.53 -7.03 0.94
N SER A 111 5.78 -7.49 0.88
CA SER A 111 6.77 -6.94 -0.07
C SER A 111 6.36 -7.31 -1.48
N THR A 112 6.19 -6.33 -2.35
CA THR A 112 5.76 -6.53 -3.73
C THR A 112 6.68 -5.81 -4.71
N GLY A 113 6.63 -6.21 -5.98
CA GLY A 113 7.47 -5.64 -7.05
C GLY A 113 7.14 -6.29 -8.39
N SER A 114 7.17 -7.60 -8.44
CA SER A 114 6.74 -8.37 -9.62
C SER A 114 5.23 -8.20 -9.82
N LEU A 115 4.84 -7.69 -10.98
CA LEU A 115 3.44 -7.38 -11.32
C LEU A 115 2.56 -8.64 -11.25
N GLY A 116 1.41 -8.51 -10.58
CA GLY A 116 0.42 -9.59 -10.43
C GLY A 116 0.74 -10.61 -9.35
N GLN A 117 1.99 -10.76 -8.90
CA GLN A 117 2.37 -11.74 -7.85
C GLN A 117 1.71 -11.45 -6.49
N GLY A 118 1.46 -10.17 -6.19
CA GLY A 118 0.80 -9.78 -4.95
C GLY A 118 -0.61 -10.35 -4.82
N LEU A 119 -1.33 -10.54 -5.92
CA LEU A 119 -2.67 -11.16 -5.91
C LEU A 119 -2.61 -12.61 -5.41
N SER A 120 -1.62 -13.39 -5.84
CA SER A 120 -1.45 -14.78 -5.36
C SER A 120 -1.15 -14.82 -3.87
N ALA A 121 -0.30 -13.90 -3.38
CA ALA A 121 -0.03 -13.77 -1.95
C ALA A 121 -1.29 -13.36 -1.15
N ALA A 122 -2.08 -12.41 -1.68
CA ALA A 122 -3.35 -12.00 -1.07
C ALA A 122 -4.34 -13.16 -0.97
N ASN A 123 -4.45 -13.98 -2.01
CA ASN A 123 -5.27 -15.19 -1.97
C ASN A 123 -4.80 -16.18 -0.90
N GLY A 124 -3.48 -16.37 -0.77
CA GLY A 124 -2.90 -17.20 0.30
C GLY A 124 -3.24 -16.68 1.69
N MET A 125 -3.14 -15.36 1.92
CA MET A 125 -3.52 -14.72 3.18
C MET A 125 -5.01 -14.91 3.49
N ALA A 126 -5.90 -14.77 2.49
CA ALA A 126 -7.33 -14.94 2.67
C ALA A 126 -7.69 -16.40 2.99
N LEU A 127 -7.04 -17.37 2.34
CA LEU A 127 -7.21 -18.79 2.63
C LEU A 127 -6.71 -19.13 4.05
N ALA A 128 -5.55 -18.62 4.44
CA ALA A 128 -5.03 -18.80 5.80
C ALA A 128 -6.00 -18.25 6.84
N GLY A 129 -6.55 -17.03 6.62
CA GLY A 129 -7.55 -16.46 7.52
C GLY A 129 -8.79 -17.35 7.67
N LYS A 130 -9.28 -17.92 6.58
CA LYS A 130 -10.41 -18.85 6.62
C LYS A 130 -10.09 -20.13 7.40
N LEU A 131 -8.90 -20.70 7.21
CA LEU A 131 -8.46 -21.90 7.92
C LEU A 131 -8.32 -21.64 9.42
N ASP A 132 -7.83 -20.45 9.79
CA ASP A 132 -7.62 -20.05 11.18
C ASP A 132 -8.89 -19.45 11.83
N ASN A 133 -10.05 -19.47 11.13
CA ASN A 133 -11.31 -18.84 11.59
C ASN A 133 -11.12 -17.38 12.00
N LYS A 134 -10.38 -16.59 11.20
CA LYS A 134 -10.17 -15.16 11.39
C LYS A 134 -11.14 -14.34 10.57
N ASP A 135 -11.57 -13.21 11.14
CA ASP A 135 -12.60 -12.33 10.57
C ASP A 135 -12.03 -11.18 9.71
N TYR A 136 -10.71 -11.13 9.52
CA TYR A 136 -10.11 -10.07 8.70
C TYR A 136 -10.37 -10.24 7.21
N THR A 137 -10.50 -9.12 6.53
CA THR A 137 -10.59 -9.06 5.06
C THR A 137 -9.22 -8.78 4.45
N VAL A 138 -8.96 -9.39 3.28
CA VAL A 138 -7.75 -9.12 2.50
C VAL A 138 -8.11 -8.31 1.27
N TYR A 139 -7.59 -7.10 1.20
CA TYR A 139 -7.77 -6.19 0.06
C TYR A 139 -6.53 -6.21 -0.83
N THR A 140 -6.73 -6.13 -2.14
CA THR A 140 -5.61 -6.03 -3.09
C THR A 140 -5.95 -5.08 -4.23
N ILE A 141 -4.95 -4.32 -4.67
CA ILE A 141 -5.03 -3.48 -5.88
C ILE A 141 -3.97 -3.95 -6.85
N SER A 142 -4.39 -4.30 -8.05
CA SER A 142 -3.53 -4.79 -9.13
C SER A 142 -3.66 -3.92 -10.38
N VAL A 143 -2.86 -4.22 -11.41
CA VAL A 143 -2.97 -3.65 -12.75
C VAL A 143 -3.71 -4.61 -13.70
N SER A 144 -4.03 -4.14 -14.89
CA SER A 144 -4.80 -4.85 -15.92
C SER A 144 -4.23 -6.19 -16.38
N TYR A 145 -3.00 -6.53 -16.02
CA TYR A 145 -2.31 -7.77 -16.42
C TYR A 145 -2.61 -8.98 -15.54
N THR A 146 -3.43 -8.87 -14.53
CA THR A 146 -3.66 -9.94 -13.54
C THR A 146 -4.05 -11.26 -14.19
N HIS A 147 -4.93 -11.25 -15.19
CA HIS A 147 -5.38 -12.44 -15.90
C HIS A 147 -4.33 -12.98 -16.88
N LEU A 148 -3.45 -12.14 -17.44
CA LEU A 148 -2.36 -12.57 -18.33
C LEU A 148 -1.25 -13.27 -17.55
N ARG A 149 -0.96 -12.81 -16.35
CA ARG A 149 0.04 -13.42 -15.45
C ARG A 149 -0.33 -14.83 -15.02
N ALA A 150 -1.61 -15.17 -14.94
CA ALA A 150 -2.06 -16.52 -14.63
C ALA A 150 -1.66 -17.53 -15.73
N HIS A 151 -1.45 -17.09 -16.96
CA HIS A 151 -1.03 -17.93 -18.09
C HIS A 151 0.48 -18.05 -18.26
N GLU A 152 1.24 -17.13 -17.66
CA GLU A 152 2.70 -17.11 -17.72
C GLU A 152 3.37 -18.08 -16.72
N THR A 153 2.62 -18.68 -15.82
CA THR A 153 3.10 -19.61 -14.78
C THR A 153 3.05 -21.08 -15.17
N ARG A 154 3.21 -21.38 -16.46
CA ARG A 154 3.35 -22.76 -16.96
C ARG A 154 4.77 -23.25 -16.89
#